data_032f0ab7ecb2fda1ff106a1fcbafa2ed
#
_entry.id   032f0ab7ecb2fda1ff106a1fcbafa2ed
#
_cell.length_a   1.000
_cell.length_b   1.000
_cell.length_c   1.000
_cell.angle_alpha   90.00
_cell.angle_beta   90.00
_cell.angle_gamma   90.00
#
_symmetry.space_group_name_H-M   'P 1'
#
loop_
_entity.id
_entity.type
_entity.pdbx_description
1 polymer ?
#
loop_
_entity_poly.entity_id
_entity_poly.type
_entity_poly.pdbx_seq_one_letter_code
_entity_poly.pdbx_strand_id
1 'polypeptide(L)'
;REESDAKAAAGEPFVVRQKIPGEGSTTFHDEIFGDITVENSTLDDQVLIKRDGLPTYNFANVIDDHLMGITHVVRGSEYLSSSPKYNLLYEGFGWDIPAYVHCSPVMRDAHNKMSKRHGDPSYEDLIAQGYLTDAVVNYVALLGWSPGGEREIFSMQELADQKAKLTGCVLN
;
A
#
# COMPACT_ATOMS: atom_id res chain seq x y z
N ARG A 1 -20.73 -23.69 -9.70
CA ARG A 1 -21.13 -22.38 -10.22
C ARG A 1 -22.64 -22.33 -10.41
N GLU A 2 -23.26 -23.23 -11.17
CA GLU A 2 -24.70 -23.28 -11.41
C GLU A 2 -25.54 -23.32 -10.12
N GLU A 3 -25.15 -24.11 -9.10
CA GLU A 3 -25.81 -24.16 -7.80
C GLU A 3 -25.72 -22.82 -7.05
N SER A 4 -24.55 -22.16 -7.08
CA SER A 4 -24.36 -20.85 -6.46
C SER A 4 -25.20 -19.77 -7.14
N ASP A 5 -25.24 -19.82 -8.47
CA ASP A 5 -26.00 -18.86 -9.27
C ASP A 5 -27.52 -19.05 -9.03
N ALA A 6 -27.98 -20.30 -8.89
CA ALA A 6 -29.39 -20.60 -8.55
C ALA A 6 -29.76 -20.09 -7.15
N LYS A 7 -28.91 -20.27 -6.14
CA LYS A 7 -29.13 -19.75 -4.78
C LYS A 7 -29.15 -18.23 -4.75
N ALA A 8 -28.23 -17.60 -5.46
CA ALA A 8 -28.20 -16.13 -5.58
C ALA A 8 -29.46 -15.59 -6.25
N ALA A 9 -29.93 -16.24 -7.32
CA ALA A 9 -31.17 -15.90 -7.98
C ALA A 9 -32.43 -16.12 -7.09
N ALA A 10 -32.38 -17.06 -6.15
CA ALA A 10 -33.41 -17.27 -5.14
C ALA A 10 -33.37 -16.25 -3.98
N GLY A 11 -32.43 -15.30 -4.00
CA GLY A 11 -32.28 -14.25 -2.97
C GLY A 11 -31.59 -14.71 -1.70
N GLU A 12 -30.88 -15.84 -1.71
CA GLU A 12 -30.08 -16.26 -0.57
C GLU A 12 -28.89 -15.30 -0.39
N PRO A 13 -28.54 -14.93 0.87
CA PRO A 13 -27.40 -14.06 1.13
C PRO A 13 -26.09 -14.72 0.68
N PHE A 14 -25.30 -14.01 -0.10
CA PHE A 14 -23.99 -14.49 -0.58
C PHE A 14 -22.90 -13.41 -0.48
N VAL A 15 -21.67 -13.82 -0.67
CA VAL A 15 -20.51 -12.94 -0.85
C VAL A 15 -19.85 -13.27 -2.19
N VAL A 16 -19.23 -12.28 -2.80
CA VAL A 16 -18.38 -12.50 -3.98
C VAL A 16 -16.93 -12.60 -3.51
N ARG A 17 -16.24 -13.66 -3.95
CA ARG A 17 -14.83 -13.88 -3.65
C ARG A 17 -14.00 -13.80 -4.91
N GLN A 18 -12.78 -13.27 -4.77
CA GLN A 18 -11.74 -13.42 -5.78
C GLN A 18 -11.32 -14.88 -5.81
N LYS A 19 -11.28 -15.46 -6.98
CA LYS A 19 -10.70 -16.80 -7.13
C LYS A 19 -9.24 -16.66 -7.54
N ILE A 20 -8.34 -16.98 -6.63
CA ILE A 20 -6.91 -17.00 -6.87
C ILE A 20 -6.54 -18.23 -7.69
N PRO A 21 -5.63 -18.13 -8.70
CA PRO A 21 -5.06 -19.30 -9.35
C PRO A 21 -4.38 -20.23 -8.34
N GLY A 22 -4.69 -21.53 -8.37
CA GLY A 22 -4.14 -22.49 -7.40
C GLY A 22 -2.67 -22.84 -7.62
N GLU A 23 -2.13 -22.50 -8.78
CA GLU A 23 -0.75 -22.79 -9.21
C GLU A 23 -0.08 -21.54 -9.76
N GLY A 24 1.25 -21.57 -9.86
CA GLY A 24 2.07 -20.48 -10.34
C GLY A 24 2.36 -19.44 -9.26
N SER A 25 2.96 -18.34 -9.67
CA SER A 25 3.35 -17.24 -8.79
C SER A 25 2.95 -15.89 -9.39
N THR A 26 2.72 -14.93 -8.53
CA THR A 26 2.48 -13.53 -8.89
C THR A 26 3.68 -12.70 -8.50
N THR A 27 4.28 -12.00 -9.47
CA THR A 27 5.40 -11.08 -9.26
C THR A 27 4.94 -9.65 -9.46
N PHE A 28 5.34 -8.75 -8.58
CA PHE A 28 5.14 -7.32 -8.73
C PHE A 28 6.41 -6.55 -8.39
N HIS A 29 6.56 -5.39 -9.00
CA HIS A 29 7.67 -4.49 -8.71
C HIS A 29 7.24 -3.45 -7.68
N ASP A 30 8.09 -3.24 -6.68
CA ASP A 30 7.98 -2.17 -5.70
C ASP A 30 9.21 -1.27 -5.82
N GLU A 31 9.01 0.04 -5.87
CA GLU A 31 10.09 1.02 -6.07
C GLU A 31 11.14 1.03 -4.94
N ILE A 32 10.79 0.50 -3.76
CA ILE A 32 11.66 0.43 -2.59
C ILE A 32 12.21 -0.98 -2.39
N PHE A 33 11.34 -2.00 -2.47
CA PHE A 33 11.70 -3.39 -2.17
C PHE A 33 12.11 -4.19 -3.42
N GLY A 34 12.00 -3.64 -4.63
CA GLY A 34 12.29 -4.34 -5.88
C GLY A 34 11.24 -5.39 -6.24
N ASP A 35 11.64 -6.40 -6.97
CA ASP A 35 10.74 -7.45 -7.42
C ASP A 35 10.39 -8.44 -6.30
N ILE A 36 9.09 -8.57 -6.03
CA ILE A 36 8.55 -9.46 -5.01
C ILE A 36 7.70 -10.52 -5.69
N THR A 37 8.07 -11.78 -5.47
CA THR A 37 7.37 -12.95 -6.02
C THR A 37 6.71 -13.74 -4.89
N VAL A 38 5.42 -14.05 -5.05
CA VAL A 38 4.63 -14.82 -4.09
C VAL A 38 3.95 -15.97 -4.80
N GLU A 39 4.07 -17.18 -4.23
CA GLU A 39 3.37 -18.36 -4.73
C GLU A 39 1.85 -18.21 -4.56
N ASN A 40 1.09 -18.39 -5.63
CA ASN A 40 -0.36 -18.20 -5.61
C ASN A 40 -1.06 -19.15 -4.63
N SER A 41 -0.51 -20.34 -4.42
CA SER A 41 -1.03 -21.32 -3.46
C SER A 41 -1.00 -20.85 -2.00
N THR A 42 -0.23 -19.81 -1.68
CA THR A 42 -0.17 -19.20 -0.34
C THR A 42 -1.19 -18.08 -0.15
N LEU A 43 -1.85 -17.64 -1.22
CA LEU A 43 -2.85 -16.58 -1.20
C LEU A 43 -4.24 -17.18 -0.93
N ASP A 44 -5.03 -16.51 -0.13
CA ASP A 44 -6.42 -16.90 0.12
C ASP A 44 -7.40 -16.18 -0.82
N ASP A 45 -8.51 -16.82 -1.13
CA ASP A 45 -9.63 -16.23 -1.85
C ASP A 45 -10.30 -15.16 -0.97
N GLN A 46 -9.94 -13.89 -1.19
CA GLN A 46 -10.50 -12.79 -0.41
C GLN A 46 -11.95 -12.45 -0.81
N VAL A 47 -12.73 -11.94 0.15
CA VAL A 47 -14.06 -11.40 -0.14
C VAL A 47 -13.90 -10.05 -0.86
N LEU A 48 -14.56 -9.93 -2.01
CA LEU A 48 -14.63 -8.69 -2.80
C LEU A 48 -15.87 -7.88 -2.45
N ILE A 49 -17.05 -8.55 -2.45
CA ILE A 49 -18.34 -7.93 -2.11
C ILE A 49 -18.96 -8.67 -0.93
N LYS A 50 -19.33 -7.92 0.08
CA LYS A 50 -19.98 -8.40 1.30
C LYS A 50 -21.47 -8.73 1.08
N ARG A 51 -22.10 -9.37 2.07
CA ARG A 51 -23.54 -9.73 2.04
C ARG A 51 -24.48 -8.52 1.90
N ASP A 52 -24.05 -7.36 2.37
CA ASP A 52 -24.78 -6.10 2.29
C ASP A 52 -24.64 -5.41 0.92
N GLY A 53 -23.92 -6.04 -0.02
CA GLY A 53 -23.66 -5.50 -1.35
C GLY A 53 -22.53 -4.49 -1.41
N LEU A 54 -21.92 -4.13 -0.27
CA LEU A 54 -20.80 -3.19 -0.24
C LEU A 54 -19.48 -3.91 -0.54
N PRO A 55 -18.56 -3.27 -1.28
CA PRO A 55 -17.23 -3.80 -1.50
C PRO A 55 -16.41 -3.85 -0.20
N THR A 56 -15.45 -4.75 -0.16
CA THR A 56 -14.37 -4.67 0.84
C THR A 56 -13.37 -3.58 0.44
N TYR A 57 -12.57 -3.12 1.40
CA TYR A 57 -11.48 -2.18 1.13
C TYR A 57 -10.57 -2.68 0.00
N ASN A 58 -10.17 -3.95 0.07
CA ASN A 58 -9.25 -4.56 -0.90
C ASN A 58 -9.80 -4.63 -2.34
N PHE A 59 -11.10 -4.54 -2.51
CA PHE A 59 -11.70 -4.47 -3.84
C PHE A 59 -11.93 -3.03 -4.26
N ALA A 60 -12.46 -2.21 -3.35
CA ALA A 60 -12.76 -0.81 -3.64
C ALA A 60 -11.52 -0.02 -4.06
N ASN A 61 -10.37 -0.21 -3.37
CA ASN A 61 -9.15 0.51 -3.70
C ASN A 61 -8.66 0.26 -5.14
N VAL A 62 -8.74 -0.98 -5.63
CA VAL A 62 -8.35 -1.31 -7.01
C VAL A 62 -9.25 -0.61 -8.03
N ILE A 63 -10.57 -0.61 -7.76
CA ILE A 63 -11.55 0.03 -8.63
C ILE A 63 -11.37 1.56 -8.62
N ASP A 64 -11.25 2.15 -7.43
CA ASP A 64 -11.12 3.59 -7.26
C ASP A 64 -9.80 4.08 -7.86
N ASP A 65 -8.68 3.41 -7.60
CA ASP A 65 -7.38 3.75 -8.17
C ASP A 65 -7.40 3.74 -9.69
N HIS A 66 -8.02 2.73 -10.31
CA HIS A 66 -8.16 2.67 -11.76
C HIS A 66 -9.05 3.80 -12.29
N LEU A 67 -10.25 3.99 -11.72
CA LEU A 67 -11.20 5.00 -12.20
C LEU A 67 -10.73 6.44 -11.98
N MET A 68 -9.92 6.66 -10.95
CA MET A 68 -9.30 7.96 -10.65
C MET A 68 -8.01 8.21 -11.42
N GLY A 69 -7.51 7.23 -12.18
CA GLY A 69 -6.28 7.34 -12.94
C GLY A 69 -5.02 7.43 -12.07
N ILE A 70 -5.03 6.75 -10.92
CA ILE A 70 -3.88 6.71 -10.01
C ILE A 70 -2.73 5.98 -10.68
N THR A 71 -1.57 6.63 -10.76
CA THR A 71 -0.36 6.09 -11.39
C THR A 71 0.63 5.50 -10.39
N HIS A 72 0.59 5.96 -9.13
CA HIS A 72 1.49 5.53 -8.06
C HIS A 72 0.71 5.32 -6.77
N VAL A 73 0.84 4.16 -6.16
CA VAL A 73 0.25 3.83 -4.86
C VAL A 73 1.34 3.87 -3.80
N VAL A 74 1.32 4.92 -2.97
CA VAL A 74 2.25 5.10 -1.84
C VAL A 74 1.54 4.75 -0.54
N ARG A 75 2.02 3.73 0.18
CA ARG A 75 1.36 3.24 1.40
C ARG A 75 2.31 2.50 2.33
N GLY A 76 1.84 2.07 3.49
CA GLY A 76 2.64 1.32 4.45
C GLY A 76 3.00 -0.10 3.99
N SER A 77 4.14 -0.60 4.42
CA SER A 77 4.65 -1.93 4.05
C SER A 77 3.78 -3.10 4.54
N GLU A 78 2.81 -2.86 5.42
CA GLU A 78 1.81 -3.85 5.82
C GLU A 78 0.94 -4.36 4.67
N TYR A 79 0.87 -3.61 3.56
CA TYR A 79 0.11 -3.99 2.36
C TYR A 79 0.92 -4.83 1.36
N LEU A 80 2.22 -5.05 1.58
CA LEU A 80 3.05 -5.87 0.69
C LEU A 80 2.46 -7.28 0.48
N SER A 81 1.97 -7.90 1.55
CA SER A 81 1.34 -9.23 1.48
C SER A 81 0.00 -9.27 0.72
N SER A 82 -0.67 -8.12 0.58
CA SER A 82 -1.94 -8.01 -0.15
C SER A 82 -1.75 -7.62 -1.62
N SER A 83 -0.61 -7.04 -1.97
CA SER A 83 -0.34 -6.52 -3.32
C SER A 83 -0.45 -7.57 -4.43
N PRO A 84 -0.05 -8.85 -4.26
CA PRO A 84 -0.29 -9.86 -5.27
C PRO A 84 -1.76 -10.06 -5.62
N LYS A 85 -2.65 -9.97 -4.62
CA LYS A 85 -4.11 -10.10 -4.83
C LYS A 85 -4.67 -8.92 -5.63
N TYR A 86 -4.13 -7.71 -5.41
CA TYR A 86 -4.53 -6.53 -6.19
C TYR A 86 -4.08 -6.65 -7.63
N ASN A 87 -2.84 -7.12 -7.88
CA ASN A 87 -2.33 -7.34 -9.23
C ASN A 87 -3.19 -8.32 -10.00
N LEU A 88 -3.57 -9.43 -9.38
CA LEU A 88 -4.48 -10.42 -9.98
C LEU A 88 -5.87 -9.83 -10.30
N LEU A 89 -6.32 -8.81 -9.56
CA LEU A 89 -7.55 -8.08 -9.90
C LEU A 89 -7.34 -7.18 -11.11
N TYR A 90 -6.27 -6.36 -11.14
CA TYR A 90 -5.92 -5.53 -12.30
C TYR A 90 -5.80 -6.37 -13.57
N GLU A 91 -5.06 -7.46 -13.51
CA GLU A 91 -4.90 -8.42 -14.62
C GLU A 91 -6.24 -9.02 -15.05
N GLY A 92 -7.07 -9.43 -14.08
CA GLY A 92 -8.39 -10.00 -14.36
C GLY A 92 -9.35 -9.03 -15.03
N PHE A 93 -9.18 -7.72 -14.83
CA PHE A 93 -9.93 -6.67 -15.51
C PHE A 93 -9.25 -6.20 -16.80
N GLY A 94 -8.02 -6.61 -17.09
CA GLY A 94 -7.22 -6.11 -18.20
C GLY A 94 -6.79 -4.66 -18.03
N TRP A 95 -6.54 -4.23 -16.80
CA TRP A 95 -6.12 -2.88 -16.45
C TRP A 95 -4.62 -2.80 -16.19
N ASP A 96 -4.05 -1.62 -16.42
CA ASP A 96 -2.67 -1.34 -16.08
C ASP A 96 -2.50 -1.32 -14.55
N ILE A 97 -1.40 -1.93 -14.07
CA ILE A 97 -1.04 -1.97 -12.66
C ILE A 97 -0.28 -0.68 -12.32
N PRO A 98 -0.68 0.08 -11.28
CA PRO A 98 0.06 1.26 -10.84
C PRO A 98 1.44 0.89 -10.27
N ALA A 99 2.37 1.84 -10.27
CA ALA A 99 3.64 1.69 -9.57
C ALA A 99 3.41 1.65 -8.06
N TYR A 100 4.06 0.72 -7.37
CA TYR A 100 3.96 0.59 -5.92
C TYR A 100 5.17 1.20 -5.22
N VAL A 101 4.91 1.91 -4.12
CA VAL A 101 5.90 2.46 -3.21
C VAL A 101 5.46 2.11 -1.79
N HIS A 102 6.00 1.04 -1.22
CA HIS A 102 5.67 0.66 0.15
C HIS A 102 6.70 1.26 1.12
N CYS A 103 6.23 2.15 1.99
CA CYS A 103 7.07 2.83 2.97
C CYS A 103 7.13 2.06 4.28
N SER A 104 8.30 2.05 4.92
CA SER A 104 8.43 1.52 6.28
C SER A 104 7.64 2.38 7.27
N PRO A 105 7.07 1.79 8.33
CA PRO A 105 6.36 2.55 9.33
C PRO A 105 7.32 3.44 10.14
N VAL A 106 6.86 4.60 10.56
CA VAL A 106 7.58 5.42 11.54
C VAL A 106 7.51 4.73 12.89
N MET A 107 8.67 4.43 13.47
CA MET A 107 8.78 3.69 14.73
C MET A 107 8.86 4.65 15.92
N ARG A 108 8.18 4.30 17.01
CA ARG A 108 8.32 4.96 18.31
C ARG A 108 9.55 4.46 19.07
N ASP A 109 9.80 3.18 18.94
CA ASP A 109 10.93 2.46 19.55
C ASP A 109 11.31 1.26 18.65
N ALA A 110 12.28 0.45 19.06
CA ALA A 110 12.76 -0.69 18.28
C ALA A 110 11.69 -1.73 17.89
N HIS A 111 10.55 -1.75 18.57
CA HIS A 111 9.53 -2.80 18.41
C HIS A 111 8.13 -2.28 18.10
N ASN A 112 7.86 -1.00 18.35
CA ASN A 112 6.53 -0.42 18.27
C ASN A 112 6.47 0.69 17.24
N LYS A 113 5.54 0.56 16.27
CA LYS A 113 5.24 1.65 15.36
C LYS A 113 4.47 2.77 16.07
N MET A 114 4.65 4.00 15.62
CA MET A 114 3.86 5.14 16.08
C MET A 114 2.38 4.93 15.73
N SER A 115 1.50 5.28 16.66
CA SER A 115 0.06 5.14 16.48
C SER A 115 -0.70 6.17 17.31
N LYS A 116 -1.62 6.90 16.68
CA LYS A 116 -2.54 7.82 17.36
C LYS A 116 -3.34 7.15 18.51
N ARG A 117 -3.61 5.83 18.40
CA ARG A 117 -4.30 5.06 19.44
C ARG A 117 -3.47 4.91 20.73
N HIS A 118 -2.16 5.05 20.63
CA HIS A 118 -1.24 5.00 21.79
C HIS A 118 -0.78 6.38 22.26
N GLY A 119 -1.41 7.47 21.72
CA GLY A 119 -1.09 8.84 22.12
C GLY A 119 0.16 9.42 21.45
N ASP A 120 0.68 8.77 20.40
CA ASP A 120 1.78 9.34 19.62
C ASP A 120 1.30 10.57 18.85
N PRO A 121 2.12 11.65 18.76
CA PRO A 121 1.70 12.89 18.16
C PRO A 121 1.43 12.76 16.66
N SER A 122 0.37 13.41 16.20
CA SER A 122 0.14 13.65 14.77
C SER A 122 1.00 14.82 14.29
N TYR A 123 0.98 15.07 12.98
CA TYR A 123 1.60 16.28 12.43
C TYR A 123 1.06 17.55 13.07
N GLU A 124 -0.27 17.64 13.22
CA GLU A 124 -0.95 18.78 13.82
C GLU A 124 -0.52 18.99 15.29
N ASP A 125 -0.33 17.90 16.03
CA ASP A 125 0.15 17.95 17.41
C ASP A 125 1.58 18.49 17.49
N LEU A 126 2.45 18.08 16.55
CA LEU A 126 3.83 18.59 16.47
C LEU A 126 3.85 20.09 16.17
N ILE A 127 3.04 20.56 15.23
CA ILE A 127 2.93 22.01 14.92
C ILE A 127 2.38 22.77 16.11
N ALA A 128 1.39 22.25 16.82
CA ALA A 128 0.86 22.86 18.04
C ALA A 128 1.90 22.95 19.17
N GLN A 129 2.87 22.03 19.21
CA GLN A 129 4.02 22.05 20.12
C GLN A 129 5.13 23.01 19.68
N GLY A 130 5.00 23.66 18.52
CA GLY A 130 5.95 24.66 18.02
C GLY A 130 7.03 24.11 17.08
N TYR A 131 6.93 22.86 16.62
CA TYR A 131 7.82 22.34 15.58
C TYR A 131 7.50 23.02 14.24
N LEU A 132 8.54 23.41 13.52
CA LEU A 132 8.40 24.01 12.18
C LEU A 132 8.05 22.91 11.16
N THR A 133 7.12 23.21 10.25
CA THR A 133 6.72 22.30 9.15
C THR A 133 7.92 21.76 8.40
N ASP A 134 8.83 22.63 7.96
CA ASP A 134 10.02 22.22 7.18
C ASP A 134 10.93 21.26 7.96
N ALA A 135 11.06 21.46 9.27
CA ALA A 135 11.85 20.59 10.13
C ALA A 135 11.19 19.21 10.27
N VAL A 136 9.86 19.15 10.44
CA VAL A 136 9.12 17.88 10.52
C VAL A 136 9.22 17.13 9.20
N VAL A 137 9.00 17.78 8.07
CA VAL A 137 9.08 17.17 6.74
C VAL A 137 10.50 16.66 6.45
N ASN A 138 11.52 17.48 6.73
CA ASN A 138 12.92 17.08 6.55
C ASN A 138 13.27 15.85 7.40
N TYR A 139 12.85 15.83 8.67
CA TYR A 139 13.08 14.69 9.56
C TYR A 139 12.40 13.43 9.05
N VAL A 140 11.12 13.50 8.65
CA VAL A 140 10.37 12.35 8.13
C VAL A 140 11.01 11.81 6.85
N ALA A 141 11.50 12.70 5.97
CA ALA A 141 12.20 12.27 4.76
C ALA A 141 13.46 11.45 5.07
N LEU A 142 14.23 11.85 6.08
CA LEU A 142 15.45 11.14 6.49
C LEU A 142 15.19 9.79 7.19
N LEU A 143 13.96 9.54 7.67
CA LEU A 143 13.62 8.23 8.23
C LEU A 143 13.56 7.11 7.17
N GLY A 144 13.29 7.46 5.93
CA GLY A 144 13.16 6.52 4.82
C GLY A 144 14.15 6.73 3.69
N TRP A 145 15.04 7.74 3.80
CA TRP A 145 15.96 8.09 2.74
C TRP A 145 17.29 8.65 3.29
N SER A 146 18.38 8.30 2.61
CA SER A 146 19.72 8.85 2.88
C SER A 146 20.25 9.59 1.66
N PRO A 147 20.76 10.82 1.81
CA PRO A 147 21.38 11.57 0.72
C PRO A 147 22.73 11.01 0.28
N GLY A 148 23.29 10.04 1.01
CA GLY A 148 24.60 9.46 0.73
C GLY A 148 25.78 10.36 1.11
N GLY A 149 25.57 11.30 2.06
CA GLY A 149 26.58 12.23 2.57
C GLY A 149 26.28 12.69 3.99
N GLU A 150 27.01 13.69 4.49
CA GLU A 150 26.84 14.22 5.85
C GLU A 150 25.75 15.30 5.96
N ARG A 151 25.18 15.73 4.84
CA ARG A 151 24.13 16.75 4.83
C ARG A 151 22.80 16.16 5.26
N GLU A 152 22.16 16.75 6.27
CA GLU A 152 20.87 16.31 6.84
C GLU A 152 19.77 17.38 6.77
N ILE A 153 20.05 18.57 6.24
CA ILE A 153 19.07 19.67 6.14
C ILE A 153 18.81 20.00 4.68
N PHE A 154 17.56 19.84 4.27
CA PHE A 154 17.08 20.06 2.91
C PHE A 154 15.79 20.86 2.93
N SER A 155 15.61 21.76 1.99
CA SER A 155 14.31 22.36 1.69
C SER A 155 13.41 21.36 0.97
N MET A 156 12.10 21.62 0.95
CA MET A 156 11.14 20.82 0.18
C MET A 156 11.50 20.69 -1.30
N GLN A 157 12.00 21.78 -1.90
CA GLN A 157 12.43 21.76 -3.30
C GLN A 157 13.62 20.85 -3.50
N GLU A 158 14.62 20.94 -2.62
CA GLU A 158 15.80 20.07 -2.69
C GLU A 158 15.44 18.59 -2.47
N LEU A 159 14.51 18.28 -1.56
CA LEU A 159 13.99 16.93 -1.38
C LEU A 159 13.27 16.43 -2.65
N ALA A 160 12.44 17.27 -3.27
CA ALA A 160 11.76 16.94 -4.53
C ALA A 160 12.76 16.69 -5.68
N ASP A 161 13.83 17.50 -5.76
CA ASP A 161 14.87 17.37 -6.79
C ASP A 161 15.73 16.11 -6.60
N GLN A 162 15.81 15.57 -5.38
CA GLN A 162 16.49 14.29 -5.09
C GLN A 162 15.65 13.06 -5.48
N LYS A 163 14.41 13.25 -5.92
CA LYS A 163 13.47 12.17 -6.29
C LYS A 163 14.06 11.11 -7.23
N ALA A 164 14.93 11.51 -8.15
CA ALA A 164 15.60 10.61 -9.08
C ALA A 164 16.58 9.62 -8.39
N LYS A 165 16.91 9.83 -7.11
CA LYS A 165 17.79 8.97 -6.34
C LYS A 165 17.06 8.06 -5.36
N LEU A 166 15.75 8.19 -5.23
CA LEU A 166 14.93 7.32 -4.35
C LEU A 166 14.81 5.89 -4.85
N THR A 167 15.08 5.63 -6.12
CA THR A 167 15.10 4.30 -6.74
C THR A 167 16.25 3.40 -6.28
N GLY A 168 17.05 3.82 -5.32
CA GLY A 168 18.15 3.06 -4.75
C GLY A 168 18.16 3.05 -3.23
N CYS A 169 17.09 3.48 -2.59
CA CYS A 169 17.03 3.55 -1.13
C CYS A 169 16.82 2.15 -0.55
N VAL A 170 17.91 1.52 -0.12
CA VAL A 170 17.85 0.36 0.76
C VAL A 170 17.57 0.88 2.15
N LEU A 171 16.36 0.66 2.64
CA LEU A 171 16.03 0.87 4.05
C LEU A 171 16.71 -0.24 4.86
N ASN A 172 17.73 0.13 5.63
CA ASN A 172 18.33 -0.74 6.64
C ASN A 172 17.52 -0.75 7.92
#